data_20faa7db2b386101ce21f3b426c84277
#
_entry.id   20faa7db2b386101ce21f3b426c84277
#
_cell.length_a   1.000
_cell.length_b   1.000
_cell.length_c   1.000
_cell.angle_alpha   90.00
_cell.angle_beta   90.00
_cell.angle_gamma   90.00
#
_symmetry.space_group_name_H-M   'P 1'
#
loop_
_entity.id
_entity.type
_entity.pdbx_description
1 polymer ?
#
loop_
_entity_poly.entity_id
_entity_poly.type
_entity_poly.pdbx_seq_one_letter_code
_entity_poly.pdbx_strand_id
1 'polypeptide(L)'
;MDFDRQIKPLLSNRCFACHGPDEESRKAGLDLSTQDGATRVLGGNRAIHPGRPDLSSLLSRITLPHGDPDAMPPQGKADRLGDEEVGLLKNWIRQGAEYSRHWSYRTPRKVPLPIVRERNRVRTPIDRFVLKKLEGEGLSFSSDADPFALIRRVSLDLTGLPPTWEEAHDFASAPTERNYQSLLDRIFAKPSFGERWARVWLDLA
;
A
#
# COMPACT_ATOMS: atom_id res chain seq x y z
N MET A 1 -16.48 3.06 3.68
CA MET A 1 -15.17 2.95 4.39
C MET A 1 -14.17 2.24 3.49
N ASP A 2 -12.88 2.52 3.65
CA ASP A 2 -11.82 1.85 2.92
C ASP A 2 -11.32 0.65 3.73
N PHE A 3 -11.71 -0.56 3.31
CA PHE A 3 -11.33 -1.80 4.01
C PHE A 3 -9.81 -1.96 4.12
N ASP A 4 -9.07 -1.75 3.02
CA ASP A 4 -7.62 -2.00 2.99
C ASP A 4 -6.82 -1.02 3.85
N ARG A 5 -7.29 0.22 3.97
CA ARG A 5 -6.57 1.27 4.72
C ARG A 5 -6.98 1.38 6.18
N GLN A 6 -8.24 1.04 6.51
CA GLN A 6 -8.80 1.30 7.83
C GLN A 6 -9.11 0.01 8.61
N ILE A 7 -9.67 -1.00 7.96
CA ILE A 7 -10.20 -2.19 8.62
C ILE A 7 -9.19 -3.35 8.61
N LYS A 8 -8.64 -3.66 7.44
CA LYS A 8 -7.70 -4.78 7.30
C LYS A 8 -6.45 -4.64 8.20
N PRO A 9 -5.79 -3.46 8.32
CA PRO A 9 -4.68 -3.31 9.26
C PRO A 9 -5.08 -3.56 10.70
N LEU A 10 -6.28 -3.10 11.11
CA LEU A 10 -6.81 -3.32 12.45
C LEU A 10 -7.04 -4.81 12.72
N LEU A 11 -7.74 -5.51 11.82
CA LEU A 11 -7.96 -6.95 11.93
C LEU A 11 -6.64 -7.73 11.91
N SER A 12 -5.69 -7.34 11.06
CA SER A 12 -4.37 -7.98 10.97
C SER A 12 -3.60 -7.87 12.28
N ASN A 13 -3.57 -6.70 12.88
CA ASN A 13 -2.79 -6.45 14.09
C ASN A 13 -3.41 -7.03 15.35
N ARG A 14 -4.75 -7.14 15.40
CA ARG A 14 -5.48 -7.52 16.62
C ARG A 14 -6.07 -8.92 16.60
N CYS A 15 -6.35 -9.48 15.40
CA CYS A 15 -7.19 -10.68 15.26
C CYS A 15 -6.54 -11.80 14.44
N PHE A 16 -5.77 -11.50 13.37
CA PHE A 16 -5.32 -12.53 12.42
C PHE A 16 -4.30 -13.52 13.01
N ALA A 17 -3.60 -13.19 14.08
CA ALA A 17 -2.75 -14.16 14.75
C ALA A 17 -3.48 -15.43 15.21
N CYS A 18 -4.82 -15.32 15.51
CA CYS A 18 -5.66 -16.43 15.92
C CYS A 18 -6.85 -16.67 14.97
N HIS A 19 -7.25 -15.68 14.19
CA HIS A 19 -8.42 -15.73 13.30
C HIS A 19 -8.06 -15.25 11.89
N GLY A 20 -6.87 -15.62 11.42
CA GLY A 20 -6.33 -15.25 10.12
C GLY A 20 -6.37 -16.35 9.07
N PRO A 21 -5.65 -16.16 7.96
CA PRO A 21 -5.65 -17.08 6.83
C PRO A 21 -4.96 -18.42 7.13
N ASP A 22 -4.05 -18.45 8.12
CA ASP A 22 -3.31 -19.65 8.48
C ASP A 22 -4.22 -20.65 9.24
N GLU A 23 -4.48 -21.79 8.62
CA GLU A 23 -5.38 -22.81 9.15
C GLU A 23 -4.84 -23.51 10.40
N GLU A 24 -3.54 -23.67 10.52
CA GLU A 24 -2.92 -24.37 11.66
C GLU A 24 -3.02 -23.54 12.95
N SER A 25 -2.86 -22.23 12.84
CA SER A 25 -2.96 -21.32 13.99
C SER A 25 -4.40 -20.88 14.30
N ARG A 26 -5.35 -21.14 13.39
CA ARG A 26 -6.74 -20.65 13.45
C ARG A 26 -7.51 -21.24 14.62
N LYS A 27 -8.07 -20.38 15.47
CA LYS A 27 -8.88 -20.76 16.62
C LYS A 27 -10.36 -20.76 16.29
N ALA A 28 -11.10 -21.70 16.89
CA ALA A 28 -12.55 -21.87 16.69
C ALA A 28 -12.99 -21.98 15.21
N GLY A 29 -12.08 -22.27 14.29
CA GLY A 29 -12.36 -22.32 12.86
C GLY A 29 -12.78 -20.97 12.25
N LEU A 30 -12.62 -19.85 12.97
CA LEU A 30 -13.01 -18.53 12.50
C LEU A 30 -11.91 -17.89 11.65
N ASP A 31 -12.25 -17.53 10.41
CA ASP A 31 -11.39 -16.78 9.52
C ASP A 31 -11.93 -15.37 9.29
N LEU A 32 -11.26 -14.36 9.86
CA LEU A 32 -11.60 -12.96 9.67
C LEU A 32 -10.86 -12.32 8.48
N SER A 33 -10.01 -13.08 7.78
CA SER A 33 -9.28 -12.56 6.61
C SER A 33 -10.11 -12.55 5.33
N THR A 34 -11.19 -13.32 5.30
CA THR A 34 -12.11 -13.42 4.17
C THR A 34 -13.56 -13.09 4.58
N GLN A 35 -14.33 -12.57 3.64
CA GLN A 35 -15.74 -12.27 3.87
C GLN A 35 -16.53 -13.54 4.22
N ASP A 36 -16.32 -14.62 3.46
CA ASP A 36 -17.02 -15.90 3.67
C ASP A 36 -16.69 -16.50 5.04
N GLY A 37 -15.43 -16.49 5.44
CA GLY A 37 -14.99 -16.97 6.75
C GLY A 37 -15.58 -16.16 7.91
N ALA A 38 -15.62 -14.85 7.78
CA ALA A 38 -16.13 -13.95 8.82
C ALA A 38 -17.66 -13.96 8.96
N THR A 39 -18.38 -14.23 7.87
CA THR A 39 -19.86 -14.18 7.86
C THR A 39 -20.54 -15.53 7.96
N ARG A 40 -19.79 -16.64 7.88
CA ARG A 40 -20.38 -17.98 8.04
C ARG A 40 -20.86 -18.22 9.46
N VAL A 41 -21.81 -19.14 9.61
CA VAL A 41 -22.33 -19.55 10.92
C VAL A 41 -21.36 -20.54 11.56
N LEU A 42 -20.89 -20.25 12.76
CA LEU A 42 -20.05 -21.11 13.59
C LEU A 42 -20.69 -21.22 14.97
N GLY A 43 -21.02 -22.45 15.40
CA GLY A 43 -21.67 -22.68 16.69
C GLY A 43 -22.96 -21.89 16.89
N GLY A 44 -23.76 -21.71 15.84
CA GLY A 44 -25.00 -20.95 15.88
C GLY A 44 -24.88 -19.42 15.77
N ASN A 45 -23.68 -18.89 15.77
CA ASN A 45 -23.42 -17.44 15.71
C ASN A 45 -22.59 -17.05 14.47
N ARG A 46 -22.67 -15.78 14.10
CA ARG A 46 -21.80 -15.18 13.07
C ARG A 46 -20.85 -14.19 13.74
N ALA A 47 -19.59 -14.27 13.39
CA ALA A 47 -18.61 -13.26 13.85
C ALA A 47 -18.98 -11.88 13.32
N ILE A 48 -19.31 -11.81 12.04
CA ILE A 48 -19.78 -10.59 11.37
C ILE A 48 -21.12 -10.86 10.70
N HIS A 49 -22.12 -10.07 11.06
CA HIS A 49 -23.42 -10.03 10.38
C HIS A 49 -23.51 -8.74 9.56
N PRO A 50 -23.35 -8.80 8.22
CA PRO A 50 -23.37 -7.61 7.38
C PRO A 50 -24.63 -6.75 7.61
N GLY A 51 -24.42 -5.44 7.79
CA GLY A 51 -25.49 -4.48 8.09
C GLY A 51 -26.04 -4.51 9.52
N ARG A 52 -25.66 -5.51 10.33
CA ARG A 52 -26.22 -5.72 11.69
C ARG A 52 -25.12 -5.79 12.75
N PRO A 53 -24.58 -4.64 13.21
CA PRO A 53 -23.60 -4.60 14.29
C PRO A 53 -24.06 -5.28 15.58
N ASP A 54 -25.33 -5.13 15.91
CA ASP A 54 -25.99 -5.68 17.09
C ASP A 54 -26.02 -7.21 17.13
N LEU A 55 -25.98 -7.86 15.98
CA LEU A 55 -25.98 -9.32 15.84
C LEU A 55 -24.57 -9.90 15.59
N SER A 56 -23.57 -9.06 15.50
CA SER A 56 -22.18 -9.46 15.19
C SER A 56 -21.43 -9.82 16.47
N SER A 57 -21.13 -11.12 16.67
CA SER A 57 -20.44 -11.59 17.89
C SER A 57 -19.02 -11.04 18.02
N LEU A 58 -18.39 -10.60 16.94
CA LEU A 58 -17.13 -9.88 16.99
C LEU A 58 -17.24 -8.62 17.85
N LEU A 59 -18.27 -7.79 17.64
CA LEU A 59 -18.44 -6.56 18.41
C LEU A 59 -18.78 -6.84 19.86
N SER A 60 -19.67 -7.80 20.15
CA SER A 60 -19.99 -8.13 21.53
C SER A 60 -18.74 -8.59 22.29
N ARG A 61 -17.88 -9.42 21.69
CA ARG A 61 -16.68 -9.94 22.34
C ARG A 61 -15.57 -8.90 22.55
N ILE A 62 -15.36 -7.97 21.59
CA ILE A 62 -14.34 -6.92 21.75
C ILE A 62 -14.75 -5.82 22.74
N THR A 63 -16.04 -5.74 23.09
CA THR A 63 -16.57 -4.75 24.06
C THR A 63 -16.80 -5.34 25.47
N LEU A 64 -16.57 -6.64 25.69
CA LEU A 64 -16.67 -7.24 27.00
C LEU A 64 -15.70 -6.63 28.01
N PRO A 65 -16.04 -6.64 29.31
CA PRO A 65 -15.16 -6.14 30.37
C PRO A 65 -13.79 -6.81 30.37
N HIS A 66 -12.80 -6.13 30.94
CA HIS A 66 -11.46 -6.68 31.10
C HIS A 66 -11.52 -7.88 32.07
N GLY A 67 -10.95 -9.01 31.65
CA GLY A 67 -10.97 -10.24 32.47
C GLY A 67 -12.12 -11.20 32.17
N ASP A 68 -13.09 -10.82 31.33
CA ASP A 68 -14.09 -11.74 30.86
C ASP A 68 -13.45 -12.84 30.00
N PRO A 69 -13.73 -14.15 30.26
CA PRO A 69 -13.12 -15.25 29.51
C PRO A 69 -13.47 -15.25 28.02
N ASP A 70 -14.57 -14.63 27.65
CA ASP A 70 -15.03 -14.50 26.27
C ASP A 70 -14.56 -13.21 25.57
N ALA A 71 -13.86 -12.32 26.30
CA ALA A 71 -13.36 -11.06 25.74
C ALA A 71 -12.28 -11.33 24.67
N MET A 72 -12.35 -10.55 23.59
CA MET A 72 -11.36 -10.58 22.51
C MET A 72 -10.69 -9.20 22.33
N PRO A 73 -9.40 -9.16 22.02
CA PRO A 73 -8.44 -10.28 22.10
C PRO A 73 -8.28 -10.78 23.55
N PRO A 74 -7.90 -12.09 23.75
CA PRO A 74 -7.62 -12.62 25.07
C PRO A 74 -6.44 -11.87 25.72
N GLN A 75 -6.50 -11.74 27.03
CA GLN A 75 -5.46 -11.05 27.81
C GLN A 75 -4.06 -11.62 27.53
N GLY A 76 -3.09 -10.72 27.25
CA GLY A 76 -1.70 -11.08 26.96
C GLY A 76 -1.43 -11.60 25.54
N LYS A 77 -2.43 -11.63 24.66
CA LYS A 77 -2.23 -12.05 23.25
C LYS A 77 -2.13 -10.86 22.29
N ALA A 78 -2.92 -9.84 22.49
CA ALA A 78 -2.84 -8.56 21.77
C ALA A 78 -3.44 -7.46 22.66
N ASP A 79 -3.11 -6.21 22.34
CA ASP A 79 -3.73 -5.06 23.00
C ASP A 79 -5.22 -4.99 22.65
N ARG A 80 -6.00 -4.50 23.61
CA ARG A 80 -7.43 -4.26 23.41
C ARG A 80 -7.65 -3.13 22.40
N LEU A 81 -8.79 -3.19 21.74
CA LEU A 81 -9.22 -2.13 20.84
C LEU A 81 -9.67 -0.91 21.66
N GLY A 82 -9.24 0.27 21.23
CA GLY A 82 -9.78 1.54 21.73
C GLY A 82 -11.16 1.84 21.15
N ASP A 83 -11.85 2.82 21.76
CA ASP A 83 -13.20 3.23 21.34
C ASP A 83 -13.28 3.65 19.88
N GLU A 84 -12.26 4.30 19.36
CA GLU A 84 -12.17 4.67 17.93
C GLU A 84 -12.10 3.43 17.03
N GLU A 85 -11.27 2.45 17.38
CA GLU A 85 -11.11 1.21 16.63
C GLU A 85 -12.40 0.37 16.65
N VAL A 86 -13.06 0.30 17.79
CA VAL A 86 -14.39 -0.33 17.93
C VAL A 86 -15.43 0.41 17.08
N GLY A 87 -15.40 1.75 17.10
CA GLY A 87 -16.26 2.61 16.29
C GLY A 87 -16.06 2.37 14.78
N LEU A 88 -14.82 2.22 14.33
CA LEU A 88 -14.49 1.88 12.94
C LEU A 88 -15.08 0.53 12.51
N LEU A 89 -14.90 -0.53 13.31
CA LEU A 89 -15.47 -1.85 13.03
C LEU A 89 -16.99 -1.82 13.00
N LYS A 90 -17.61 -1.15 13.97
CA LYS A 90 -19.06 -1.00 14.05
C LYS A 90 -19.64 -0.30 12.82
N ASN A 91 -18.99 0.78 12.38
CA ASN A 91 -19.42 1.51 11.19
C ASN A 91 -19.22 0.72 9.91
N TRP A 92 -18.10 0.00 9.79
CA TRP A 92 -17.85 -0.89 8.66
C TRP A 92 -18.88 -1.99 8.56
N ILE A 93 -19.22 -2.67 9.67
CA ILE A 93 -20.26 -3.70 9.71
C ILE A 93 -21.60 -3.12 9.31
N ARG A 94 -21.96 -1.92 9.82
CA ARG A 94 -23.21 -1.25 9.47
C ARG A 94 -23.31 -0.94 7.97
N GLN A 95 -22.19 -0.65 7.30
CA GLN A 95 -22.11 -0.40 5.87
C GLN A 95 -22.09 -1.67 5.01
N GLY A 96 -22.27 -2.86 5.61
CA GLY A 96 -22.36 -4.13 4.90
C GLY A 96 -21.12 -5.02 5.04
N ALA A 97 -20.10 -4.63 5.81
CA ALA A 97 -18.87 -5.39 6.04
C ALA A 97 -18.21 -5.86 4.73
N GLU A 98 -18.16 -5.00 3.72
CA GLU A 98 -17.57 -5.36 2.44
C GLU A 98 -16.05 -5.52 2.57
N TYR A 99 -15.57 -6.69 2.15
CA TYR A 99 -14.15 -6.99 2.00
C TYR A 99 -13.69 -6.57 0.62
N SER A 100 -12.57 -5.89 0.53
CA SER A 100 -12.01 -5.57 -0.78
C SER A 100 -11.15 -6.73 -1.31
N ARG A 101 -11.21 -6.94 -2.61
CA ARG A 101 -10.20 -7.77 -3.29
C ARG A 101 -8.83 -7.10 -3.15
N HIS A 102 -7.78 -7.90 -3.08
CA HIS A 102 -6.42 -7.38 -3.08
C HIS A 102 -6.24 -6.34 -4.18
N TRP A 103 -5.55 -5.25 -3.89
CA TRP A 103 -5.44 -4.09 -4.79
C TRP A 103 -4.93 -4.45 -6.20
N SER A 104 -4.04 -5.46 -6.32
CA SER A 104 -3.51 -5.91 -7.60
C SER A 104 -4.56 -6.54 -8.52
N TYR A 105 -5.71 -6.98 -7.99
CA TYR A 105 -6.82 -7.54 -8.76
C TYR A 105 -7.96 -6.54 -8.97
N ARG A 106 -7.76 -5.28 -8.57
CA ARG A 106 -8.75 -4.23 -8.83
C ARG A 106 -8.39 -3.47 -10.09
N THR A 107 -9.38 -3.24 -10.94
CA THR A 107 -9.19 -2.37 -12.12
C THR A 107 -8.74 -0.99 -11.66
N PRO A 108 -7.59 -0.47 -12.18
CA PRO A 108 -7.14 0.87 -11.86
C PRO A 108 -8.21 1.92 -12.18
N ARG A 109 -8.43 2.84 -11.26
CA ARG A 109 -9.36 3.95 -11.48
C ARG A 109 -8.55 5.25 -11.63
N LYS A 110 -8.97 6.07 -12.59
CA LYS A 110 -8.41 7.41 -12.74
C LYS A 110 -8.81 8.24 -11.53
N VAL A 111 -7.82 8.72 -10.78
CA VAL A 111 -8.03 9.59 -9.63
C VAL A 111 -7.80 11.05 -10.03
N PRO A 112 -8.53 12.03 -9.44
CA PRO A 112 -8.27 13.43 -9.67
C PRO A 112 -6.87 13.81 -9.17
N LEU A 113 -6.17 14.63 -9.96
CA LEU A 113 -4.85 15.11 -9.60
C LEU A 113 -4.96 16.10 -8.42
N PRO A 114 -4.15 15.93 -7.36
CA PRO A 114 -4.17 16.86 -6.23
C PRO A 114 -3.81 18.28 -6.65
N ILE A 115 -4.43 19.25 -5.97
CA ILE A 115 -4.04 20.67 -6.07
C ILE A 115 -2.85 20.87 -5.14
N VAL A 116 -1.76 21.43 -5.68
CA VAL A 116 -0.50 21.73 -4.98
C VAL A 116 -0.16 23.21 -5.12
N ARG A 117 0.62 23.72 -4.18
CA ARG A 117 1.06 25.14 -4.16
C ARG A 117 2.19 25.40 -5.17
N GLU A 118 3.24 24.59 -5.13
CA GLU A 118 4.45 24.75 -5.97
C GLU A 118 4.30 24.09 -7.36
N ARG A 119 3.36 24.60 -8.16
CA ARG A 119 3.05 24.03 -9.49
C ARG A 119 4.23 24.07 -10.47
N ASN A 120 5.14 25.00 -10.31
CA ASN A 120 6.34 25.15 -11.13
C ASN A 120 7.34 24.00 -10.96
N ARG A 121 7.23 23.23 -9.87
CA ARG A 121 8.05 22.04 -9.59
C ARG A 121 7.45 20.75 -10.15
N VAL A 122 6.26 20.82 -10.72
CA VAL A 122 5.52 19.66 -11.25
C VAL A 122 5.92 19.42 -12.70
N ARG A 123 6.53 18.28 -12.99
CA ARG A 123 6.89 17.81 -14.34
C ARG A 123 5.93 16.72 -14.82
N THR A 124 5.48 15.85 -13.91
CA THR A 124 4.59 14.72 -14.18
C THR A 124 3.37 14.71 -13.26
N PRO A 125 2.30 14.00 -13.60
CA PRO A 125 1.16 13.80 -12.69
C PRO A 125 1.56 13.20 -11.34
N ILE A 126 2.59 12.34 -11.29
CA ILE A 126 3.07 11.71 -10.06
C ILE A 126 3.61 12.75 -9.09
N ASP A 127 4.29 13.77 -9.59
CA ASP A 127 4.85 14.85 -8.77
C ASP A 127 3.79 15.55 -7.93
N ARG A 128 2.55 15.67 -8.43
CA ARG A 128 1.46 16.26 -7.66
C ARG A 128 1.09 15.45 -6.43
N PHE A 129 1.11 14.13 -6.53
CA PHE A 129 0.82 13.27 -5.37
C PHE A 129 1.94 13.33 -4.34
N VAL A 130 3.19 13.29 -4.79
CA VAL A 130 4.36 13.41 -3.92
C VAL A 130 4.39 14.79 -3.24
N LEU A 131 4.26 15.85 -4.04
CA LEU A 131 4.30 17.22 -3.53
C LEU A 131 3.14 17.52 -2.57
N LYS A 132 1.94 17.01 -2.84
CA LYS A 132 0.81 17.16 -1.93
C LYS A 132 1.09 16.58 -0.54
N LYS A 133 1.78 15.44 -0.49
CA LYS A 133 2.19 14.82 0.79
C LYS A 133 3.28 15.64 1.47
N LEU A 134 4.30 16.07 0.72
CA LEU A 134 5.37 16.93 1.25
C LEU A 134 4.82 18.24 1.82
N GLU A 135 3.93 18.92 1.08
CA GLU A 135 3.29 20.15 1.54
C GLU A 135 2.45 19.97 2.82
N GLY A 136 1.89 18.77 3.02
CA GLY A 136 1.16 18.40 4.24
C GLY A 136 2.07 18.35 5.47
N GLU A 137 3.33 17.98 5.27
CA GLU A 137 4.37 17.93 6.31
C GLU A 137 5.21 19.24 6.37
N GLY A 138 4.81 20.29 5.65
CA GLY A 138 5.56 21.55 5.58
C GLY A 138 6.86 21.46 4.77
N LEU A 139 7.01 20.43 3.95
CA LEU A 139 8.19 20.18 3.12
C LEU A 139 7.93 20.51 1.66
N SER A 140 8.98 20.57 0.87
CA SER A 140 8.98 20.70 -0.58
C SER A 140 9.95 19.69 -1.22
N PHE A 141 10.00 19.66 -2.55
CA PHE A 141 11.06 18.92 -3.25
C PHE A 141 12.45 19.51 -2.92
N SER A 142 13.43 18.63 -2.75
CA SER A 142 14.83 19.00 -2.73
C SER A 142 15.25 19.67 -4.04
N SER A 143 16.40 20.32 -4.07
CA SER A 143 17.03 20.80 -5.32
C SER A 143 17.18 19.65 -6.33
N ASP A 144 17.13 19.98 -7.60
CA ASP A 144 17.41 18.99 -8.66
C ASP A 144 18.81 18.40 -8.47
N ALA A 145 18.98 17.14 -8.86
CA ALA A 145 20.26 16.49 -8.84
C ALA A 145 21.23 17.19 -9.82
N ASP A 146 22.50 17.22 -9.47
CA ASP A 146 23.50 17.69 -10.42
C ASP A 146 23.54 16.77 -11.67
N PRO A 147 24.00 17.29 -12.83
CA PRO A 147 23.95 16.54 -14.09
C PRO A 147 24.70 15.20 -14.05
N PHE A 148 25.85 15.11 -13.36
CA PHE A 148 26.59 13.86 -13.25
C PHE A 148 25.87 12.84 -12.39
N ALA A 149 25.25 13.26 -11.28
CA ALA A 149 24.42 12.39 -10.46
C ALA A 149 23.19 11.91 -11.22
N LEU A 150 22.56 12.78 -12.02
CA LEU A 150 21.40 12.44 -12.82
C LEU A 150 21.73 11.38 -13.87
N ILE A 151 22.76 11.60 -14.70
CA ILE A 151 23.13 10.63 -15.73
C ILE A 151 23.58 9.30 -15.15
N ARG A 152 24.32 9.34 -14.02
CA ARG A 152 24.71 8.10 -13.33
C ARG A 152 23.51 7.30 -12.88
N ARG A 153 22.51 7.92 -12.26
CA ARG A 153 21.28 7.26 -11.82
C ARG A 153 20.54 6.64 -13.00
N VAL A 154 20.30 7.41 -14.04
CA VAL A 154 19.58 6.99 -15.23
C VAL A 154 20.28 5.80 -15.91
N SER A 155 21.60 5.86 -16.08
CA SER A 155 22.36 4.77 -16.70
C SER A 155 22.28 3.48 -15.87
N LEU A 156 22.47 3.57 -14.56
CA LEU A 156 22.38 2.42 -13.66
C LEU A 156 20.98 1.81 -13.64
N ASP A 157 19.95 2.65 -13.63
CA ASP A 157 18.54 2.16 -13.60
C ASP A 157 18.18 1.47 -14.91
N LEU A 158 18.55 2.03 -16.04
CA LEU A 158 18.15 1.51 -17.35
C LEU A 158 19.03 0.36 -17.85
N THR A 159 20.35 0.40 -17.59
CA THR A 159 21.29 -0.60 -18.14
C THR A 159 21.99 -1.44 -17.09
N GLY A 160 21.94 -1.06 -15.81
CA GLY A 160 22.75 -1.65 -14.74
C GLY A 160 24.22 -1.26 -14.76
N LEU A 161 24.64 -0.43 -15.72
CA LEU A 161 26.02 0.01 -15.91
C LEU A 161 26.14 1.53 -15.70
N PRO A 162 27.28 2.04 -15.21
CA PRO A 162 27.54 3.46 -15.18
C PRO A 162 27.66 4.04 -16.60
N PRO A 163 27.44 5.35 -16.79
CA PRO A 163 27.72 6.00 -18.06
C PRO A 163 29.23 5.99 -18.35
N THR A 164 29.59 6.13 -19.64
CA THR A 164 30.98 6.42 -20.00
C THR A 164 31.36 7.86 -19.58
N TRP A 165 32.64 8.13 -19.52
CA TRP A 165 33.12 9.46 -19.23
C TRP A 165 32.61 10.49 -20.24
N GLU A 166 32.65 10.14 -21.53
CA GLU A 166 32.19 10.97 -22.63
C GLU A 166 30.70 11.29 -22.51
N GLU A 167 29.87 10.27 -22.26
CA GLU A 167 28.44 10.45 -22.08
C GLU A 167 28.13 11.38 -20.90
N ALA A 168 28.84 11.20 -19.80
CA ALA A 168 28.63 12.02 -18.61
C ALA A 168 29.03 13.48 -18.85
N HIS A 169 30.16 13.69 -19.54
CA HIS A 169 30.69 15.01 -19.83
C HIS A 169 29.85 15.77 -20.86
N ASP A 170 29.43 15.10 -21.92
CA ASP A 170 28.56 15.65 -22.96
C ASP A 170 27.23 16.13 -22.35
N PHE A 171 26.61 15.32 -21.53
CA PHE A 171 25.37 15.72 -20.88
C PHE A 171 25.56 16.84 -19.87
N ALA A 172 26.61 16.76 -19.04
CA ALA A 172 26.87 17.76 -18.00
C ALA A 172 27.25 19.13 -18.58
N SER A 173 27.83 19.17 -19.79
CA SER A 173 28.18 20.44 -20.46
C SER A 173 26.96 21.26 -20.89
N ALA A 174 25.83 20.61 -21.19
CA ALA A 174 24.58 21.23 -21.57
C ALA A 174 23.37 20.42 -21.08
N PRO A 175 23.03 20.48 -19.78
CA PRO A 175 22.00 19.65 -19.16
C PRO A 175 20.60 20.21 -19.42
N THR A 176 20.19 20.24 -20.69
CA THR A 176 18.88 20.68 -21.13
C THR A 176 17.92 19.49 -21.25
N GLU A 177 16.61 19.74 -21.21
CA GLU A 177 15.58 18.71 -21.43
C GLU A 177 15.79 17.99 -22.77
N ARG A 178 16.12 18.75 -23.84
CA ARG A 178 16.40 18.18 -25.16
C ARG A 178 17.57 17.19 -25.12
N ASN A 179 18.66 17.56 -24.46
CA ASN A 179 19.84 16.69 -24.35
C ASN A 179 19.56 15.49 -23.44
N TYR A 180 18.71 15.66 -22.45
CA TYR A 180 18.25 14.55 -21.62
C TYR A 180 17.44 13.53 -22.42
N GLN A 181 16.50 13.95 -23.27
CA GLN A 181 15.75 13.05 -24.15
C GLN A 181 16.69 12.34 -25.13
N SER A 182 17.62 13.06 -25.76
CA SER A 182 18.61 12.45 -26.65
C SER A 182 19.52 11.44 -25.94
N LEU A 183 19.84 11.68 -24.67
CA LEU A 183 20.56 10.73 -23.83
C LEU A 183 19.74 9.47 -23.58
N LEU A 184 18.47 9.59 -23.23
CA LEU A 184 17.57 8.46 -23.04
C LEU A 184 17.47 7.60 -24.30
N ASP A 185 17.29 8.21 -25.48
CA ASP A 185 17.22 7.49 -26.75
C ASP A 185 18.49 6.66 -27.00
N ARG A 186 19.68 7.24 -26.72
CA ARG A 186 20.94 6.51 -26.82
C ARG A 186 21.05 5.35 -25.83
N ILE A 187 20.59 5.54 -24.60
CA ILE A 187 20.62 4.51 -23.57
C ILE A 187 19.68 3.35 -23.96
N PHE A 188 18.47 3.65 -24.44
CA PHE A 188 17.53 2.64 -24.90
C PHE A 188 18.04 1.82 -26.11
N ALA A 189 18.87 2.40 -26.94
CA ALA A 189 19.49 1.70 -28.07
C ALA A 189 20.67 0.77 -27.67
N LYS A 190 21.15 0.83 -26.43
CA LYS A 190 22.24 -0.02 -25.96
C LYS A 190 21.77 -1.48 -25.77
N PRO A 191 22.56 -2.48 -26.19
CA PRO A 191 22.27 -3.89 -25.87
C PRO A 191 22.07 -4.14 -24.37
N SER A 192 22.83 -3.47 -23.51
CA SER A 192 22.74 -3.59 -22.05
C SER A 192 21.39 -3.18 -21.47
N PHE A 193 20.60 -2.33 -22.16
CA PHE A 193 19.22 -2.09 -21.78
C PHE A 193 18.37 -3.35 -21.94
N GLY A 194 18.48 -4.03 -23.08
CA GLY A 194 17.75 -5.27 -23.32
C GLY A 194 18.17 -6.39 -22.35
N GLU A 195 19.48 -6.56 -22.13
CA GLU A 195 20.03 -7.54 -21.19
C GLU A 195 19.54 -7.31 -19.75
N ARG A 196 19.55 -6.06 -19.30
CA ARG A 196 19.05 -5.66 -17.98
C ARG A 196 17.59 -6.04 -17.77
N TRP A 197 16.74 -5.68 -18.74
CA TRP A 197 15.29 -5.85 -18.61
C TRP A 197 14.81 -7.26 -18.97
N ALA A 198 15.53 -7.99 -19.83
CA ALA A 198 15.25 -9.39 -20.11
C ALA A 198 15.32 -10.24 -18.83
N ARG A 199 16.26 -9.96 -17.92
CA ARG A 199 16.36 -10.65 -16.65
C ARG A 199 15.07 -10.58 -15.83
N VAL A 200 14.45 -9.38 -15.75
CA VAL A 200 13.19 -9.20 -15.00
C VAL A 200 12.06 -10.06 -15.57
N TRP A 201 12.01 -10.20 -16.90
CA TRP A 201 11.02 -11.03 -17.57
C TRP A 201 11.31 -12.54 -17.42
N LEU A 202 12.57 -12.93 -17.51
CA LEU A 202 12.99 -14.33 -17.37
C LEU A 202 12.80 -14.85 -15.94
N ASP A 203 12.88 -14.00 -14.93
CA ASP A 203 12.59 -14.37 -13.54
C ASP A 203 11.11 -14.71 -13.30
N LEU A 204 10.22 -14.35 -14.24
CA LEU A 204 8.77 -14.62 -14.19
C LEU A 204 8.35 -15.86 -15.00
N ALA A 205 9.24 -16.42 -15.81
CA ALA A 205 8.99 -17.56 -16.69
C ALA A 205 9.51 -18.87 -16.09
#